data_03acf39ae8123fcd7f568b5f2f85245f
#
_entry.id   03acf39ae8123fcd7f568b5f2f85245f
#
_cell.length_a   1.000
_cell.length_b   1.000
_cell.length_c   1.000
_cell.angle_alpha   90.00
_cell.angle_beta   90.00
_cell.angle_gamma   90.00
#
_symmetry.space_group_name_H-M   'P 1'
#
loop_
_entity.id
_entity.type
_entity.pdbx_description
1 polymer ?
#
loop_
_entity_poly.entity_id
_entity_poly.type
_entity_poly.pdbx_seq_one_letter_code
_entity_poly.pdbx_strand_id
1 'polypeptide(L)'
;MNKNLPKIAMGAWAWGDTDGYFGNTMTGEEFRPIFEAAMKAGLNLWDTATAYSNGESEKILGGFVKDAGRENVLVSTKFTPQMAGMYGDSVEKMCEASLERMDMDYFDIYWIHNPVGAPEYTKQLIPLLQSGKVKSVGVSNHNLAQIKEADEILKAAGYKVSAVQNHYSLMNRSSEESG
;
A
#
# COMPACT_ATOMS: atom_id res chain seq x y z
N MET A 1 -9.51 -13.31 -0.36
CA MET A 1 -10.00 -11.96 0.01
C MET A 1 -11.52 -12.02 0.01
N ASN A 2 -12.15 -12.00 1.18
CA ASN A 2 -13.62 -12.17 1.31
C ASN A 2 -14.29 -10.94 1.95
N LYS A 3 -13.67 -9.78 1.86
CA LYS A 3 -14.33 -8.52 2.22
C LYS A 3 -14.73 -7.82 0.93
N ASN A 4 -15.94 -7.32 0.87
CA ASN A 4 -16.37 -6.44 -0.21
C ASN A 4 -15.49 -5.18 -0.16
N LEU A 5 -14.50 -5.10 -1.04
CA LEU A 5 -13.69 -3.89 -1.18
C LEU A 5 -14.61 -2.76 -1.67
N PRO A 6 -14.50 -1.55 -1.13
CA PRO A 6 -15.18 -0.39 -1.67
C PRO A 6 -14.69 -0.11 -3.09
N LYS A 7 -15.53 0.49 -3.92
CA LYS A 7 -15.17 0.82 -5.31
C LYS A 7 -14.11 1.93 -5.42
N ILE A 8 -13.91 2.67 -4.36
CA ILE A 8 -12.97 3.78 -4.28
C ILE A 8 -12.05 3.53 -3.08
N ALA A 9 -10.74 3.63 -3.30
CA ALA A 9 -9.74 3.70 -2.24
C ALA A 9 -9.38 5.17 -1.98
N MET A 10 -9.20 5.52 -0.72
CA MET A 10 -8.76 6.84 -0.29
C MET A 10 -7.24 6.87 -0.23
N GLY A 11 -6.60 7.78 -0.97
CA GLY A 11 -5.15 7.94 -0.98
C GLY A 11 -4.68 8.95 0.06
N ALA A 12 -3.61 8.59 0.78
CA ALA A 12 -2.97 9.44 1.77
C ALA A 12 -1.60 9.98 1.30
N TRP A 13 -1.30 9.97 0.01
CA TRP A 13 0.02 10.37 -0.50
C TRP A 13 0.40 11.80 -0.10
N ALA A 14 -0.54 12.74 -0.15
CA ALA A 14 -0.28 14.13 0.22
C ALA A 14 -0.25 14.39 1.74
N TRP A 15 -0.45 13.38 2.58
CA TRP A 15 -0.48 13.54 4.03
C TRP A 15 0.94 13.62 4.59
N GLY A 16 1.17 14.65 5.41
CA GLY A 16 2.47 14.87 6.02
C GLY A 16 3.55 15.42 5.09
N ASP A 17 3.18 16.18 4.05
CA ASP A 17 4.03 16.77 2.99
C ASP A 17 5.28 17.50 3.53
N THR A 18 6.19 16.76 4.18
CA THR A 18 7.38 17.28 4.86
C THR A 18 8.43 17.81 3.89
N ASP A 19 8.39 17.38 2.64
CA ASP A 19 9.30 17.78 1.55
C ASP A 19 8.73 18.89 0.65
N GLY A 20 7.48 19.31 0.91
CA GLY A 20 6.82 20.39 0.19
C GLY A 20 6.44 20.05 -1.25
N TYR A 21 6.42 18.77 -1.63
CA TYR A 21 6.11 18.32 -2.98
C TYR A 21 4.69 18.75 -3.43
N PHE A 22 3.72 18.67 -2.53
CA PHE A 22 2.34 19.10 -2.80
C PHE A 22 2.07 20.55 -2.41
N GLY A 23 3.01 21.22 -1.74
CA GLY A 23 2.79 22.56 -1.17
C GLY A 23 1.74 22.57 -0.06
N ASN A 24 1.51 21.44 0.56
CA ASN A 24 0.53 21.24 1.60
C ASN A 24 1.13 21.59 2.97
N THR A 25 0.43 22.42 3.74
CA THR A 25 0.83 22.83 5.09
C THR A 25 -0.02 22.23 6.19
N MET A 26 -0.93 21.31 5.85
CA MET A 26 -1.84 20.66 6.80
C MET A 26 -1.07 19.72 7.72
N THR A 27 -1.40 19.78 9.00
CA THR A 27 -0.90 18.83 10.02
C THR A 27 -1.75 17.56 10.05
N GLY A 28 -1.26 16.54 10.78
CA GLY A 28 -1.97 15.28 10.89
C GLY A 28 -3.43 15.42 11.30
N GLU A 29 -3.72 16.23 12.33
CA GLU A 29 -5.09 16.39 12.83
C GLU A 29 -6.03 17.14 11.87
N GLU A 30 -5.49 17.95 10.98
CA GLU A 30 -6.30 18.65 9.96
C GLU A 30 -6.83 17.69 8.89
N PHE A 31 -6.27 16.49 8.74
CA PHE A 31 -6.79 15.45 7.87
C PHE A 31 -7.91 14.61 8.52
N ARG A 32 -8.09 14.69 9.84
CA ARG A 32 -9.09 13.90 10.57
C ARG A 32 -10.52 14.08 10.04
N PRO A 33 -11.03 15.29 9.76
CA PRO A 33 -12.37 15.45 9.20
C PRO A 33 -12.52 14.76 7.83
N ILE A 34 -11.46 14.69 7.03
CA ILE A 34 -11.46 14.00 5.73
C ILE A 34 -11.58 12.50 5.94
N PHE A 35 -10.79 11.95 6.88
CA PHE A 35 -10.84 10.53 7.23
C PHE A 35 -12.24 10.15 7.73
N GLU A 36 -12.78 10.88 8.69
CA GLU A 36 -14.11 10.62 9.28
C GLU A 36 -15.24 10.71 8.24
N ALA A 37 -15.21 11.72 7.37
CA ALA A 37 -16.19 11.88 6.30
C ALA A 37 -16.15 10.71 5.32
N ALA A 38 -14.95 10.24 4.93
CA ALA A 38 -14.78 9.08 4.07
C ALA A 38 -15.30 7.80 4.74
N MET A 39 -14.94 7.55 6.00
CA MET A 39 -15.42 6.40 6.76
C MET A 39 -16.96 6.41 6.89
N LYS A 40 -17.56 7.56 7.19
CA LYS A 40 -19.02 7.74 7.24
C LYS A 40 -19.70 7.45 5.90
N ALA A 41 -19.02 7.73 4.78
CA ALA A 41 -19.49 7.43 3.43
C ALA A 41 -19.26 5.96 3.01
N GLY A 42 -18.70 5.12 3.87
CA GLY A 42 -18.36 3.71 3.57
C GLY A 42 -17.06 3.54 2.76
N LEU A 43 -16.25 4.58 2.61
CA LEU A 43 -14.97 4.55 1.91
C LEU A 43 -13.87 4.17 2.91
N ASN A 44 -13.83 2.91 3.29
CA ASN A 44 -12.98 2.42 4.36
C ASN A 44 -11.68 1.72 3.90
N LEU A 45 -11.33 1.78 2.62
CA LEU A 45 -10.03 1.35 2.09
C LEU A 45 -9.12 2.56 1.95
N TRP A 46 -8.01 2.56 2.71
CA TRP A 46 -7.02 3.62 2.73
C TRP A 46 -5.67 3.12 2.22
N ASP A 47 -5.05 3.89 1.35
CA ASP A 47 -3.79 3.58 0.68
C ASP A 47 -2.71 4.59 1.02
N THR A 48 -1.58 4.09 1.49
CA THR A 48 -0.36 4.84 1.79
C THR A 48 0.88 4.13 1.23
N ALA A 49 2.06 4.58 1.58
CA ALA A 49 3.34 3.92 1.29
C ALA A 49 4.43 4.39 2.24
N THR A 50 5.43 3.54 2.47
CA THR A 50 6.67 3.90 3.21
C THR A 50 7.34 5.14 2.64
N ALA A 51 7.30 5.32 1.31
CA ALA A 51 7.92 6.48 0.64
C ALA A 51 7.15 7.80 0.83
N TYR A 52 5.89 7.76 1.25
CA TYR A 52 5.09 8.98 1.34
C TYR A 52 5.51 9.81 2.55
N SER A 53 6.14 10.96 2.25
CA SER A 53 6.73 11.85 3.25
C SER A 53 7.62 11.09 4.27
N ASN A 54 8.42 10.13 3.77
CA ASN A 54 9.33 9.29 4.59
C ASN A 54 8.62 8.58 5.76
N GLY A 55 7.39 8.09 5.52
CA GLY A 55 6.58 7.36 6.50
C GLY A 55 5.67 8.25 7.36
N GLU A 56 5.69 9.56 7.19
CA GLU A 56 4.79 10.45 7.94
C GLU A 56 3.31 10.20 7.57
N SER A 57 3.02 9.95 6.27
CA SER A 57 1.69 9.54 5.83
C SER A 57 1.20 8.27 6.55
N GLU A 58 2.09 7.29 6.75
CA GLU A 58 1.77 6.06 7.49
C GLU A 58 1.44 6.35 8.96
N LYS A 59 2.23 7.21 9.64
CA LYS A 59 1.97 7.58 11.05
C LYS A 59 0.63 8.28 11.22
N ILE A 60 0.32 9.24 10.36
CA ILE A 60 -0.95 9.98 10.42
C ILE A 60 -2.12 9.02 10.23
N LEU A 61 -2.08 8.20 9.18
CA LEU A 61 -3.12 7.22 8.91
C LEU A 61 -3.24 6.20 10.04
N GLY A 62 -2.12 5.72 10.58
CA GLY A 62 -2.09 4.77 11.69
C GLY A 62 -2.83 5.29 12.93
N GLY A 63 -2.62 6.55 13.29
CA GLY A 63 -3.34 7.20 14.39
C GLY A 63 -4.86 7.19 14.18
N PHE A 64 -5.32 7.53 12.98
CA PHE A 64 -6.76 7.54 12.69
C PHE A 64 -7.37 6.13 12.65
N VAL A 65 -6.63 5.15 12.13
CA VAL A 65 -7.07 3.76 12.11
C VAL A 65 -7.18 3.20 13.53
N LYS A 66 -6.25 3.56 14.42
CA LYS A 66 -6.29 3.17 15.84
C LYS A 66 -7.57 3.70 16.51
N ASP A 67 -7.89 4.98 16.29
CA ASP A 67 -9.08 5.62 16.87
C ASP A 67 -10.39 5.04 16.30
N ALA A 68 -10.41 4.67 15.02
CA ALA A 68 -11.58 4.08 14.36
C ALA A 68 -11.78 2.58 14.66
N GLY A 69 -10.77 1.91 15.21
CA GLY A 69 -10.70 0.46 15.34
C GLY A 69 -10.17 -0.22 14.08
N ARG A 70 -9.07 -0.96 14.22
CA ARG A 70 -8.35 -1.61 13.09
C ARG A 70 -9.24 -2.47 12.20
N GLU A 71 -10.22 -3.15 12.78
CA GLU A 71 -11.15 -4.03 12.09
C GLU A 71 -12.14 -3.31 11.16
N ASN A 72 -12.35 -2.02 11.37
CA ASN A 72 -13.27 -1.19 10.59
C ASN A 72 -12.62 -0.58 9.34
N VAL A 73 -11.28 -0.61 9.26
CA VAL A 73 -10.50 0.03 8.21
C VAL A 73 -9.71 -1.01 7.43
N LEU A 74 -9.78 -0.95 6.11
CA LEU A 74 -8.90 -1.69 5.22
C LEU A 74 -7.69 -0.81 4.92
N VAL A 75 -6.50 -1.33 5.18
CA VAL A 75 -5.25 -0.57 5.03
C VAL A 75 -4.35 -1.22 3.99
N SER A 76 -3.87 -0.42 3.06
CA SER A 76 -2.82 -0.81 2.14
C SER A 76 -1.60 0.11 2.26
N THR A 77 -0.41 -0.49 2.23
CA THR A 77 0.86 0.23 2.13
C THR A 77 1.83 -0.52 1.21
N LYS A 78 3.02 0.04 0.97
CA LYS A 78 3.86 -0.40 -0.14
C LYS A 78 5.32 -0.57 0.28
N PHE A 79 5.91 -1.67 -0.16
CA PHE A 79 7.37 -1.80 -0.26
C PHE A 79 7.87 -0.91 -1.42
N THR A 80 8.79 -0.02 -1.14
CA THR A 80 9.38 0.89 -2.13
C THR A 80 10.80 0.45 -2.46
N PRO A 81 11.05 -0.15 -3.64
CA PRO A 81 12.37 -0.66 -4.01
C PRO A 81 13.52 0.34 -3.87
N GLN A 82 13.28 1.62 -4.17
CA GLN A 82 14.30 2.67 -4.05
C GLN A 82 14.76 2.93 -2.61
N MET A 83 13.98 2.51 -1.64
CA MET A 83 14.30 2.61 -0.21
C MET A 83 14.81 1.29 0.39
N ALA A 84 14.87 0.22 -0.40
CA ALA A 84 15.18 -1.13 0.08
C ALA A 84 16.51 -1.20 0.84
N GLY A 85 17.54 -0.51 0.36
CA GLY A 85 18.85 -0.47 1.03
C GLY A 85 18.81 0.04 2.48
N MET A 86 17.86 0.92 2.83
CA MET A 86 17.65 1.39 4.21
C MET A 86 17.16 0.28 5.14
N TYR A 87 16.62 -0.79 4.57
CA TYR A 87 16.05 -1.95 5.26
C TYR A 87 16.84 -3.23 4.96
N GLY A 88 18.09 -3.11 4.46
CA GLY A 88 18.95 -4.23 4.09
C GLY A 88 18.35 -5.09 2.97
N ASP A 89 17.76 -4.45 1.97
CA ASP A 89 17.09 -5.06 0.81
C ASP A 89 16.00 -6.09 1.19
N SER A 90 15.36 -5.90 2.35
CA SER A 90 14.36 -6.81 2.90
C SER A 90 12.95 -6.22 2.85
N VAL A 91 12.08 -6.89 2.12
CA VAL A 91 10.63 -6.60 2.10
C VAL A 91 10.02 -6.80 3.48
N GLU A 92 10.45 -7.83 4.21
CA GLU A 92 9.95 -8.11 5.56
C GLU A 92 10.31 -6.98 6.53
N LYS A 93 11.57 -6.55 6.57
CA LYS A 93 11.99 -5.48 7.47
C LYS A 93 11.28 -4.15 7.19
N MET A 94 11.07 -3.81 5.90
CA MET A 94 10.32 -2.61 5.55
C MET A 94 8.84 -2.73 5.95
N CYS A 95 8.23 -3.91 5.77
CA CYS A 95 6.87 -4.19 6.22
C CYS A 95 6.74 -4.07 7.75
N GLU A 96 7.68 -4.64 8.50
CA GLU A 96 7.70 -4.56 9.96
C GLU A 96 7.85 -3.12 10.45
N ALA A 97 8.74 -2.34 9.83
CA ALA A 97 8.89 -0.92 10.15
C ALA A 97 7.61 -0.12 9.84
N SER A 98 6.86 -0.49 8.80
CA SER A 98 5.56 0.12 8.50
C SER A 98 4.50 -0.29 9.53
N LEU A 99 4.45 -1.55 9.93
CA LEU A 99 3.56 -2.04 10.98
C LEU A 99 3.81 -1.32 12.31
N GLU A 100 5.08 -1.19 12.71
CA GLU A 100 5.49 -0.45 13.90
C GLU A 100 5.08 1.03 13.83
N ARG A 101 5.33 1.70 12.69
CA ARG A 101 4.98 3.11 12.47
C ARG A 101 3.48 3.37 12.59
N MET A 102 2.67 2.42 12.15
CA MET A 102 1.22 2.53 12.13
C MET A 102 0.55 1.93 13.38
N ASP A 103 1.33 1.31 14.29
CA ASP A 103 0.82 0.60 15.47
C ASP A 103 -0.21 -0.49 15.09
N MET A 104 0.19 -1.37 14.14
CA MET A 104 -0.67 -2.42 13.57
C MET A 104 0.01 -3.78 13.53
N ASP A 105 -0.79 -4.85 13.54
CA ASP A 105 -0.31 -6.23 13.46
C ASP A 105 -0.32 -6.78 12.04
N TYR A 106 -1.12 -6.20 11.13
CA TYR A 106 -1.23 -6.66 9.76
C TYR A 106 -1.70 -5.56 8.80
N PHE A 107 -1.41 -5.76 7.50
CA PHE A 107 -2.00 -5.01 6.39
C PHE A 107 -3.00 -5.86 5.60
N ASP A 108 -4.06 -5.22 5.07
CA ASP A 108 -5.02 -5.90 4.19
C ASP A 108 -4.44 -6.13 2.79
N ILE A 109 -3.68 -5.15 2.27
CA ILE A 109 -2.96 -5.27 1.01
C ILE A 109 -1.55 -4.70 1.19
N TYR A 110 -0.54 -5.42 0.72
CA TYR A 110 0.83 -4.94 0.65
C TYR A 110 1.33 -4.98 -0.79
N TRP A 111 1.89 -3.87 -1.26
CA TRP A 111 2.26 -3.71 -2.66
C TRP A 111 3.76 -3.75 -2.88
N ILE A 112 4.20 -4.27 -4.05
CA ILE A 112 5.47 -3.85 -4.64
C ILE A 112 5.19 -2.56 -5.41
N HIS A 113 5.78 -1.44 -4.99
CA HIS A 113 5.43 -0.08 -5.42
C HIS A 113 5.77 0.20 -6.90
N ASN A 114 6.78 -0.47 -7.44
CA ASN A 114 7.19 -0.38 -8.85
C ASN A 114 8.02 -1.62 -9.23
N PRO A 115 8.29 -1.85 -10.54
CA PRO A 115 8.89 -3.09 -11.02
C PRO A 115 10.41 -3.22 -10.81
N VAL A 116 11.08 -2.27 -10.20
CA VAL A 116 12.55 -2.36 -9.97
C VAL A 116 12.85 -3.53 -9.03
N GLY A 117 13.59 -4.53 -9.53
CA GLY A 117 13.92 -5.75 -8.76
C GLY A 117 12.71 -6.60 -8.37
N ALA A 118 11.54 -6.39 -9.00
CA ALA A 118 10.28 -6.98 -8.61
C ALA A 118 10.27 -8.51 -8.51
N PRO A 119 10.92 -9.32 -9.37
CA PRO A 119 10.92 -10.77 -9.22
C PRO A 119 11.49 -11.24 -7.88
N GLU A 120 12.60 -10.65 -7.42
CA GLU A 120 13.22 -11.01 -6.15
C GLU A 120 12.43 -10.50 -4.95
N TYR A 121 11.89 -9.29 -5.01
CA TYR A 121 11.05 -8.74 -3.96
C TYR A 121 9.69 -9.43 -3.88
N THR A 122 9.13 -9.88 -5.00
CA THR A 122 7.89 -10.67 -5.02
C THR A 122 8.03 -11.99 -4.25
N LYS A 123 9.17 -12.67 -4.38
CA LYS A 123 9.45 -13.88 -3.58
C LYS A 123 9.43 -13.60 -2.08
N GLN A 124 9.92 -12.44 -1.67
CA GLN A 124 9.97 -12.05 -0.27
C GLN A 124 8.59 -11.68 0.33
N LEU A 125 7.53 -11.54 -0.49
CA LEU A 125 6.16 -11.38 -0.01
C LEU A 125 5.58 -12.68 0.57
N ILE A 126 6.10 -13.85 0.16
CA ILE A 126 5.56 -15.16 0.55
C ILE A 126 5.61 -15.37 2.08
N PRO A 127 6.72 -15.14 2.79
CA PRO A 127 6.75 -15.26 4.25
C PRO A 127 5.77 -14.34 4.97
N LEU A 128 5.55 -13.13 4.44
CA LEU A 128 4.58 -12.18 5.00
C LEU A 128 3.13 -12.66 4.89
N LEU A 129 2.80 -13.32 3.77
CA LEU A 129 1.50 -13.97 3.57
C LEU A 129 1.33 -15.18 4.51
N GLN A 130 2.38 -15.98 4.67
CA GLN A 130 2.39 -17.16 5.53
C GLN A 130 2.23 -16.81 7.01
N SER A 131 2.91 -15.75 7.47
CA SER A 131 2.82 -15.27 8.86
C SER A 131 1.52 -14.53 9.15
N GLY A 132 0.76 -14.13 8.12
CA GLY A 132 -0.45 -13.34 8.27
C GLY A 132 -0.23 -11.85 8.54
N LYS A 133 1.01 -11.37 8.54
CA LYS A 133 1.33 -9.92 8.57
C LYS A 133 0.73 -9.17 7.39
N VAL A 134 0.48 -9.88 6.28
CA VAL A 134 -0.15 -9.36 5.08
C VAL A 134 -1.27 -10.32 4.67
N LYS A 135 -2.48 -9.81 4.42
CA LYS A 135 -3.64 -10.63 4.03
C LYS A 135 -3.70 -10.89 2.53
N SER A 136 -3.20 -9.96 1.73
CA SER A 136 -3.10 -10.07 0.28
C SER A 136 -2.01 -9.16 -0.26
N VAL A 137 -1.52 -9.50 -1.45
CA VAL A 137 -0.45 -8.74 -2.09
C VAL A 137 -0.87 -8.25 -3.47
N GLY A 138 -0.28 -7.15 -3.87
CA GLY A 138 -0.47 -6.56 -5.19
C GLY A 138 0.82 -6.00 -5.76
N VAL A 139 0.74 -5.59 -7.01
CA VAL A 139 1.83 -4.92 -7.72
C VAL A 139 1.35 -3.57 -8.25
N SER A 140 2.24 -2.58 -8.27
CA SER A 140 1.94 -1.23 -8.70
C SER A 140 2.92 -0.80 -9.79
N ASN A 141 2.43 -0.06 -10.79
CA ASN A 141 3.23 0.41 -11.92
C ASN A 141 3.89 -0.72 -12.76
N HIS A 142 3.30 -1.90 -12.77
CA HIS A 142 3.77 -3.05 -13.54
C HIS A 142 3.03 -3.15 -14.88
N ASN A 143 3.76 -3.52 -15.94
CA ASN A 143 3.15 -3.92 -17.20
C ASN A 143 2.61 -5.35 -17.13
N LEU A 144 1.84 -5.77 -18.14
CA LEU A 144 1.20 -7.09 -18.16
C LEU A 144 2.19 -8.26 -18.01
N ALA A 145 3.37 -8.18 -18.66
CA ALA A 145 4.38 -9.24 -18.54
C ALA A 145 4.91 -9.36 -17.11
N GLN A 146 5.19 -8.23 -16.46
CA GLN A 146 5.66 -8.16 -15.08
C GLN A 146 4.58 -8.62 -14.07
N ILE A 147 3.31 -8.30 -14.35
CA ILE A 147 2.17 -8.80 -13.53
C ILE A 147 2.09 -10.33 -13.62
N LYS A 148 2.20 -10.90 -14.82
CA LYS A 148 2.20 -12.35 -15.03
C LYS A 148 3.37 -13.04 -14.34
N GLU A 149 4.58 -12.49 -14.45
CA GLU A 149 5.76 -13.01 -13.77
C GLU A 149 5.58 -13.01 -12.24
N ALA A 150 5.09 -11.90 -11.66
CA ALA A 150 4.80 -11.82 -10.24
C ALA A 150 3.74 -12.85 -9.80
N ASP A 151 2.69 -13.03 -10.61
CA ASP A 151 1.63 -13.99 -10.34
C ASP A 151 2.12 -15.44 -10.41
N GLU A 152 3.01 -15.79 -11.35
CA GLU A 152 3.65 -17.10 -11.45
C GLU A 152 4.52 -17.40 -10.23
N ILE A 153 5.32 -16.43 -9.77
CA ILE A 153 6.13 -16.55 -8.55
C ILE A 153 5.24 -16.85 -7.34
N LEU A 154 4.16 -16.11 -7.17
CA LEU A 154 3.24 -16.29 -6.05
C LEU A 154 2.45 -17.60 -6.14
N LYS A 155 2.00 -17.99 -7.34
CA LYS A 155 1.29 -19.26 -7.59
C LYS A 155 2.11 -20.48 -7.24
N ALA A 156 3.40 -20.46 -7.46
CA ALA A 156 4.30 -21.54 -7.07
C ALA A 156 4.28 -21.82 -5.56
N ALA A 157 3.89 -20.84 -4.75
CA ALA A 157 3.73 -20.94 -3.30
C ALA A 157 2.26 -21.02 -2.84
N GLY A 158 1.30 -21.18 -3.77
CA GLY A 158 -0.13 -21.29 -3.46
C GLY A 158 -0.85 -19.94 -3.26
N TYR A 159 -0.22 -18.82 -3.64
CA TYR A 159 -0.78 -17.47 -3.57
C TYR A 159 -1.03 -16.91 -4.99
N LYS A 160 -1.39 -15.64 -5.09
CA LYS A 160 -1.58 -14.94 -6.36
C LYS A 160 -1.42 -13.43 -6.20
N VAL A 161 -1.19 -12.73 -7.29
CA VAL A 161 -1.41 -11.28 -7.35
C VAL A 161 -2.91 -11.03 -7.16
N SER A 162 -3.27 -10.35 -6.08
CA SER A 162 -4.66 -10.11 -5.70
C SER A 162 -5.20 -8.78 -6.20
N ALA A 163 -4.30 -7.85 -6.54
CA ALA A 163 -4.66 -6.51 -7.00
C ALA A 163 -3.53 -5.89 -7.82
N VAL A 164 -3.89 -4.95 -8.68
CA VAL A 164 -2.97 -4.14 -9.49
C VAL A 164 -3.31 -2.68 -9.28
N GLN A 165 -2.29 -1.84 -9.05
CA GLN A 165 -2.42 -0.39 -8.89
C GLN A 165 -1.54 0.31 -9.91
N ASN A 166 -2.08 0.65 -11.07
CA ASN A 166 -1.37 1.37 -12.12
C ASN A 166 -1.95 2.77 -12.32
N HIS A 167 -1.13 3.67 -12.87
CA HIS A 167 -1.58 5.01 -13.21
C HIS A 167 -2.67 4.94 -14.29
N TYR A 168 -3.84 5.49 -13.97
CA TYR A 168 -4.96 5.61 -14.89
C TYR A 168 -5.68 6.94 -14.66
N SER A 169 -5.95 7.67 -15.73
CA SER A 169 -6.68 8.93 -15.70
C SER A 169 -7.31 9.21 -17.06
N LEU A 170 -8.09 10.29 -17.19
CA LEU A 170 -8.60 10.74 -18.48
C LEU A 170 -7.47 11.02 -19.49
N MET A 171 -6.28 11.41 -19.02
CA MET A 171 -5.12 11.76 -19.85
C MET A 171 -4.12 10.60 -20.00
N ASN A 172 -4.20 9.57 -19.18
CA ASN A 172 -3.34 8.39 -19.24
C ASN A 172 -4.19 7.13 -19.22
N ARG A 173 -4.30 6.46 -20.35
CA ARG A 173 -5.09 5.24 -20.53
C ARG A 173 -4.22 4.03 -20.93
N SER A 174 -2.93 4.10 -20.70
CA SER A 174 -1.97 3.05 -21.09
C SER A 174 -2.31 1.67 -20.53
N SER A 175 -2.85 1.61 -19.32
CA SER A 175 -3.28 0.33 -18.70
C SER A 175 -4.49 -0.30 -19.43
N GLU A 176 -5.35 0.50 -20.07
CA GLU A 176 -6.48 0.04 -20.86
C GLU A 176 -6.04 -0.39 -22.28
N GLU A 177 -5.08 0.35 -22.86
CA GLU A 177 -4.60 0.12 -24.22
C GLU A 177 -3.65 -1.09 -24.32
N SER A 178 -2.92 -1.37 -23.27
CA SER A 178 -1.92 -2.45 -23.23
C SER A 178 -2.46 -3.81 -22.74
N GLY A 179 -3.70 -3.85 -22.29
CA GLY A 179 -4.37 -5.06 -21.78
C GLY A 179 -4.04 -5.33 -20.34
#